data_e1203d72422c2783e15b42739130dea5
#
_entry.id   e1203d72422c2783e15b42739130dea5
#
_cell.length_a   1.000
_cell.length_b   1.000
_cell.length_c   1.000
_cell.angle_alpha   90.00
_cell.angle_beta   90.00
_cell.angle_gamma   90.00
#
_symmetry.space_group_name_H-M   'P 1'
#
loop_
_entity.id
_entity.type
_entity.pdbx_description
1 polymer ?
#
loop_
_entity_poly.entity_id
_entity_poly.type
_entity_poly.pdbx_seq_one_letter_code
_entity_poly.pdbx_strand_id
1 'polypeptide(L)'
;MEYIQQTSEDAKKGMILCCECGLLIEPNPANMCVGCLRTHVDITEGIPKQATIQFCKGCERYLQPPSEWIHAALESRELLSLCLKKLKGLNRVKLVDAGFIWTEPHSKRLKVKLTVHAEVIGGTVLEQVFVVEYIVNHQMCEDCHRTEAKDYWRACVQVRQRATNKKTFYYLEQLILKHKAHEHTLGIKPIHEGLDFYYANEAAARKMVDFLMTVMPCQYQHSKRLISHDCHSNLYNYKFTFCVEIVPLSKDSVVCLSRKLAQQLGGINPICLVYRITNAVHLIDFLSGQIAEVSSTVYWRNNFNSICDPKQLTEYIVMDIEPIKYKDRKIFPGQGTISNKHIIADAWLVKASELGINDNPTHTRTHLGHILKPGDSVLGYALKDSNINDINFDKLNEDSIPDIILVKKFYGHNKAARRKARVWKLKHITDEVASMSTENNEYNEFLDELEEDPEMRQNINIFRDVQKHIPVDTSEIDPSIPQITLEEMLDDLVIED
;
A
#
# COMPACT_ATOMS: atom_id res chain seq x y z
N MET A 1 16.79 10.70 -87.77
CA MET A 1 16.90 11.95 -87.04
C MET A 1 17.20 11.58 -85.56
N GLU A 2 18.46 11.54 -85.22
CA GLU A 2 18.92 11.25 -83.83
C GLU A 2 18.90 12.54 -83.05
N TYR A 3 18.11 12.60 -81.96
CA TYR A 3 18.19 13.71 -81.05
C TYR A 3 19.34 13.44 -80.06
N ILE A 4 20.39 14.18 -80.22
CA ILE A 4 21.48 14.26 -79.27
C ILE A 4 20.93 14.95 -77.98
N GLN A 5 20.79 14.19 -76.90
CA GLN A 5 20.58 14.74 -75.56
C GLN A 5 21.88 15.46 -75.20
N GLN A 6 21.82 16.78 -75.14
CA GLN A 6 22.86 17.58 -74.54
C GLN A 6 22.78 17.33 -73.03
N THR A 7 23.76 16.62 -72.49
CA THR A 7 24.08 16.60 -71.05
C THR A 7 24.46 18.02 -70.67
N SER A 8 23.75 18.60 -69.73
CA SER A 8 24.08 19.86 -69.13
C SER A 8 25.46 19.74 -68.45
N GLU A 9 26.49 20.21 -69.11
CA GLU A 9 27.79 20.42 -68.51
C GLU A 9 27.62 21.37 -67.32
N ASP A 10 28.06 20.95 -66.12
CA ASP A 10 28.22 21.81 -64.98
C ASP A 10 28.97 23.08 -65.40
N ALA A 11 28.25 24.17 -65.47
CA ALA A 11 28.86 25.50 -65.70
C ALA A 11 29.89 25.72 -64.60
N LYS A 12 31.17 25.64 -64.94
CA LYS A 12 32.27 25.96 -64.03
C LYS A 12 32.02 27.35 -63.47
N LYS A 13 31.58 27.41 -62.21
CA LYS A 13 31.41 28.67 -61.52
C LYS A 13 32.76 29.39 -61.55
N GLY A 14 32.79 30.57 -62.13
CA GLY A 14 34.03 31.36 -62.22
C GLY A 14 34.60 31.58 -60.81
N MET A 15 35.85 31.20 -60.61
CA MET A 15 36.59 31.44 -59.35
C MET A 15 37.01 32.89 -59.30
N ILE A 16 36.81 33.55 -58.16
CA ILE A 16 37.25 34.92 -57.89
C ILE A 16 38.39 34.94 -56.86
N LEU A 17 39.18 35.96 -56.84
CA LEU A 17 40.24 36.17 -55.87
C LEU A 17 39.66 36.86 -54.60
N CYS A 18 40.05 36.36 -53.44
CA CYS A 18 39.72 37.01 -52.17
C CYS A 18 40.32 38.41 -52.11
N CYS A 19 39.50 39.38 -51.70
CA CYS A 19 39.95 40.78 -51.71
C CYS A 19 41.09 41.11 -50.67
N GLU A 20 41.26 40.23 -49.65
CA GLU A 20 42.32 40.43 -48.64
C GLU A 20 43.53 39.53 -48.87
N CYS A 21 43.39 38.25 -49.00
CA CYS A 21 44.50 37.30 -49.04
C CYS A 21 44.81 36.77 -50.45
N GLY A 22 44.04 37.15 -51.48
CA GLY A 22 44.24 36.71 -52.89
C GLY A 22 43.98 35.22 -53.14
N LEU A 23 43.37 34.49 -52.27
CA LEU A 23 43.09 33.09 -52.43
C LEU A 23 41.91 32.91 -53.42
N LEU A 24 41.97 31.94 -54.30
CA LEU A 24 40.90 31.62 -55.25
C LEU A 24 39.71 30.99 -54.45
N ILE A 25 38.54 31.62 -54.58
CA ILE A 25 37.31 31.22 -53.86
C ILE A 25 36.13 31.17 -54.86
N GLU A 26 35.09 30.40 -54.48
CA GLU A 26 33.81 30.52 -55.17
C GLU A 26 33.21 31.92 -54.93
N PRO A 27 32.52 32.51 -55.89
CA PRO A 27 31.94 33.85 -55.74
C PRO A 27 30.93 33.87 -54.63
N ASN A 28 31.19 34.68 -53.60
CA ASN A 28 30.28 34.93 -52.50
C ASN A 28 29.99 36.44 -52.40
N PRO A 29 28.82 36.84 -51.80
CA PRO A 29 28.41 38.22 -51.76
C PRO A 29 29.43 39.16 -51.06
N ALA A 30 30.30 38.64 -50.20
CA ALA A 30 31.32 39.41 -49.49
C ALA A 30 32.67 39.47 -50.24
N ASN A 31 32.88 38.69 -51.31
CA ASN A 31 34.16 38.56 -52.06
C ASN A 31 35.37 38.26 -51.16
N MET A 32 35.16 37.60 -50.01
CA MET A 32 36.17 37.24 -49.01
C MET A 32 36.20 35.75 -48.73
N CYS A 33 37.38 35.20 -48.47
CA CYS A 33 37.48 33.80 -48.08
C CYS A 33 36.97 33.58 -46.65
N VAL A 34 36.59 32.34 -46.33
CA VAL A 34 36.07 31.95 -45.00
C VAL A 34 37.08 32.29 -43.91
N GLY A 35 38.40 32.18 -44.17
CA GLY A 35 39.45 32.51 -43.23
C GLY A 35 39.46 34.00 -42.87
N CYS A 36 39.42 34.89 -43.89
CA CYS A 36 39.36 36.33 -43.70
C CYS A 36 38.04 36.77 -43.07
N LEU A 37 36.91 36.17 -43.44
CA LEU A 37 35.63 36.45 -42.79
C LEU A 37 35.66 36.11 -41.28
N ARG A 38 36.32 35.03 -40.88
CA ARG A 38 36.47 34.64 -39.46
C ARG A 38 37.39 35.56 -38.67
N THR A 39 38.34 36.23 -39.31
CA THR A 39 39.19 37.23 -38.65
C THR A 39 38.44 38.54 -38.37
N HIS A 40 37.48 38.89 -39.24
CA HIS A 40 36.70 40.12 -39.08
C HIS A 40 35.49 39.94 -38.18
N VAL A 41 34.84 38.78 -38.25
CA VAL A 41 33.57 38.54 -37.52
C VAL A 41 33.59 37.18 -36.84
N ASP A 42 33.56 37.18 -35.52
CA ASP A 42 33.34 35.98 -34.71
C ASP A 42 31.84 35.86 -34.34
N ILE A 43 31.15 34.97 -35.03
CA ILE A 43 29.71 34.70 -34.79
C ILE A 43 29.46 34.06 -33.43
N THR A 44 30.49 33.59 -32.75
CA THR A 44 30.38 33.03 -31.39
C THR A 44 30.51 34.07 -30.31
N GLU A 45 30.72 35.36 -30.68
CA GLU A 45 30.82 36.47 -29.74
C GLU A 45 29.52 36.63 -28.93
N GLY A 46 29.61 36.66 -27.60
CA GLY A 46 28.47 36.72 -26.70
C GLY A 46 27.90 35.37 -26.31
N ILE A 47 28.43 34.25 -26.84
CA ILE A 47 28.08 32.89 -26.35
C ILE A 47 29.17 32.42 -25.39
N PRO A 48 28.85 32.15 -24.12
CA PRO A 48 29.84 31.69 -23.17
C PRO A 48 30.32 30.27 -23.52
N LYS A 49 31.64 30.07 -23.53
CA LYS A 49 32.27 28.77 -23.79
C LYS A 49 32.22 27.82 -22.57
N GLN A 50 31.87 28.36 -21.41
CA GLN A 50 31.65 27.60 -20.17
C GLN A 50 30.31 27.97 -19.56
N ALA A 51 29.57 26.97 -19.08
CA ALA A 51 28.32 27.14 -18.38
C ALA A 51 28.23 26.16 -17.19
N THR A 52 27.38 26.44 -16.24
CA THR A 52 27.18 25.57 -15.07
C THR A 52 25.78 24.90 -15.12
N ILE A 53 25.69 23.62 -14.82
CA ILE A 53 24.43 22.90 -14.68
C ILE A 53 24.34 22.37 -13.24
N GLN A 54 23.17 22.45 -12.67
CA GLN A 54 22.92 21.94 -11.31
C GLN A 54 22.32 20.54 -11.38
N PHE A 55 22.86 19.63 -10.57
CA PHE A 55 22.46 18.23 -10.49
C PHE A 55 22.21 17.82 -9.05
N CYS A 56 21.07 17.17 -8.80
CA CYS A 56 20.70 16.63 -7.50
C CYS A 56 21.13 15.16 -7.38
N LYS A 57 21.99 14.85 -6.41
CA LYS A 57 22.44 13.46 -6.17
C LYS A 57 21.32 12.54 -5.63
N GLY A 58 20.37 13.09 -4.88
CA GLY A 58 19.35 12.28 -4.20
C GLY A 58 18.29 11.72 -5.15
N CYS A 59 17.94 12.46 -6.20
CA CYS A 59 16.91 12.05 -7.17
C CYS A 59 17.41 12.03 -8.62
N GLU A 60 18.73 12.26 -8.86
CA GLU A 60 19.37 12.21 -10.18
C GLU A 60 18.74 13.15 -11.23
N ARG A 61 18.19 14.28 -10.78
CA ARG A 61 17.56 15.28 -11.64
C ARG A 61 18.45 16.47 -11.90
N TYR A 62 18.32 17.07 -13.07
CA TYR A 62 18.97 18.32 -13.47
C TYR A 62 18.01 19.50 -13.38
N LEU A 63 18.52 20.67 -12.97
CA LEU A 63 17.72 21.88 -12.89
C LEU A 63 17.60 22.54 -14.25
N GLN A 64 16.37 22.61 -14.78
CA GLN A 64 16.02 23.39 -15.95
C GLN A 64 15.51 24.77 -15.52
N PRO A 65 16.00 25.87 -16.12
CA PRO A 65 15.41 27.17 -15.87
C PRO A 65 13.91 27.22 -16.28
N PRO A 66 13.01 27.86 -15.51
CA PRO A 66 13.30 28.70 -14.34
C PRO A 66 13.55 27.94 -13.03
N SER A 67 12.89 26.80 -12.74
CA SER A 67 12.99 26.10 -11.45
C SER A 67 12.54 24.64 -11.51
N GLU A 68 12.43 24.07 -12.68
CA GLU A 68 11.98 22.70 -12.85
C GLU A 68 13.13 21.69 -12.74
N TRP A 69 12.91 20.58 -12.04
CA TRP A 69 13.86 19.49 -11.92
C TRP A 69 13.43 18.33 -12.82
N ILE A 70 14.25 18.03 -13.83
CA ILE A 70 13.98 17.02 -14.85
C ILE A 70 14.97 15.87 -14.73
N HIS A 71 14.48 14.65 -14.82
CA HIS A 71 15.33 13.47 -14.92
C HIS A 71 15.82 13.35 -16.38
N ALA A 72 17.13 13.26 -16.55
CA ALA A 72 17.74 13.08 -17.86
C ALA A 72 18.96 12.17 -17.75
N ALA A 73 19.03 11.15 -18.59
CA ALA A 73 20.18 10.28 -18.67
C ALA A 73 21.37 11.01 -19.33
N LEU A 74 22.58 10.53 -19.08
CA LEU A 74 23.77 11.06 -19.72
C LEU A 74 23.63 10.90 -21.26
N GLU A 75 24.04 11.92 -22.00
CA GLU A 75 23.98 11.98 -23.47
C GLU A 75 22.57 11.90 -24.09
N SER A 76 21.51 12.04 -23.26
CA SER A 76 20.14 12.04 -23.74
C SER A 76 19.77 13.33 -24.50
N ARG A 77 18.74 13.25 -25.34
CA ARG A 77 18.18 14.43 -26.04
C ARG A 77 17.61 15.45 -25.05
N GLU A 78 17.09 15.00 -23.92
CA GLU A 78 16.54 15.84 -22.86
C GLU A 78 17.63 16.66 -22.19
N LEU A 79 18.78 16.02 -21.89
CA LEU A 79 19.94 16.71 -21.34
C LEU A 79 20.51 17.72 -22.35
N LEU A 80 20.54 17.37 -23.63
CA LEU A 80 20.97 18.30 -24.70
C LEU A 80 20.06 19.53 -24.76
N SER A 81 18.74 19.33 -24.74
CA SER A 81 17.77 20.43 -24.75
C SER A 81 17.93 21.35 -23.55
N LEU A 82 18.23 20.80 -22.37
CA LEU A 82 18.52 21.54 -21.14
C LEU A 82 19.80 22.37 -21.29
N CYS A 83 20.88 21.78 -21.84
CA CYS A 83 22.14 22.47 -22.11
C CYS A 83 21.92 23.68 -23.03
N LEU A 84 21.15 23.48 -24.10
CA LEU A 84 20.87 24.56 -25.07
C LEU A 84 20.00 25.67 -24.46
N LYS A 85 18.98 25.35 -23.67
CA LYS A 85 18.15 26.36 -22.97
C LYS A 85 18.95 27.17 -21.95
N LYS A 86 19.97 26.59 -21.34
CA LYS A 86 20.83 27.26 -20.36
C LYS A 86 21.83 28.22 -21.00
N LEU A 87 22.15 28.05 -22.29
CA LEU A 87 23.17 28.82 -22.99
C LEU A 87 22.60 30.16 -23.43
N LYS A 88 23.13 31.24 -22.85
CA LYS A 88 22.75 32.58 -23.24
C LYS A 88 23.39 32.94 -24.58
N GLY A 89 22.70 33.74 -25.38
CA GLY A 89 23.23 34.25 -26.67
C GLY A 89 22.96 33.35 -27.88
N LEU A 90 22.49 32.14 -27.70
CA LEU A 90 22.16 31.22 -28.81
C LEU A 90 21.03 31.76 -29.71
N ASN A 91 20.16 32.61 -29.18
CA ASN A 91 19.06 33.21 -29.93
C ASN A 91 19.53 34.17 -31.07
N ARG A 92 20.79 34.57 -31.09
CA ARG A 92 21.36 35.47 -32.11
C ARG A 92 21.86 34.73 -33.34
N VAL A 93 22.05 33.42 -33.23
CA VAL A 93 22.59 32.57 -34.28
C VAL A 93 21.62 31.41 -34.57
N LYS A 94 21.66 30.88 -35.77
CA LYS A 94 20.85 29.73 -36.15
C LYS A 94 21.61 28.45 -35.82
N LEU A 95 21.08 27.64 -34.91
CA LEU A 95 21.65 26.33 -34.59
C LEU A 95 21.35 25.34 -35.71
N VAL A 96 22.38 24.69 -36.23
CA VAL A 96 22.27 23.65 -37.26
C VAL A 96 22.38 22.27 -36.66
N ASP A 97 23.42 22.05 -35.85
CA ASP A 97 23.65 20.74 -35.23
C ASP A 97 24.22 20.92 -33.82
N ALA A 98 23.86 19.95 -32.95
CA ALA A 98 24.34 19.90 -31.57
C ALA A 98 24.53 18.44 -31.14
N GLY A 99 25.70 18.10 -30.62
CA GLY A 99 26.01 16.76 -30.16
C GLY A 99 26.93 16.76 -28.97
N PHE A 100 26.82 15.73 -28.14
CA PHE A 100 27.75 15.54 -27.03
C PHE A 100 29.10 15.02 -27.53
N ILE A 101 30.18 15.50 -26.90
CA ILE A 101 31.50 14.89 -26.97
C ILE A 101 31.64 14.07 -25.71
N TRP A 102 31.96 12.79 -25.86
CA TRP A 102 32.12 11.91 -24.73
C TRP A 102 33.15 12.45 -23.73
N THR A 103 32.78 12.44 -22.47
CA THR A 103 33.62 12.81 -21.32
C THR A 103 33.42 11.83 -20.20
N GLU A 104 34.46 11.54 -19.44
CA GLU A 104 34.35 10.66 -18.28
C GLU A 104 33.29 11.19 -17.27
N PRO A 105 32.34 10.36 -16.81
CA PRO A 105 31.32 10.79 -15.85
C PRO A 105 31.90 11.37 -14.55
N HIS A 106 33.05 10.85 -14.12
CA HIS A 106 33.72 11.33 -12.91
C HIS A 106 34.27 12.74 -13.01
N SER A 107 34.54 13.25 -14.25
CA SER A 107 35.04 14.58 -14.46
C SER A 107 34.03 15.69 -14.10
N LYS A 108 32.75 15.34 -13.97
CA LYS A 108 31.63 16.28 -13.75
C LYS A 108 31.57 17.40 -14.79
N ARG A 109 32.01 17.12 -15.99
CA ARG A 109 32.03 18.05 -17.12
C ARG A 109 31.35 17.39 -18.30
N LEU A 110 30.50 18.17 -18.98
CA LEU A 110 29.83 17.75 -20.21
C LEU A 110 30.32 18.69 -21.32
N LYS A 111 30.76 18.12 -22.42
CA LYS A 111 31.18 18.91 -23.59
C LYS A 111 30.15 18.74 -24.71
N VAL A 112 29.65 19.87 -25.20
CA VAL A 112 28.68 19.89 -26.30
C VAL A 112 29.31 20.61 -27.46
N LYS A 113 29.37 19.94 -28.61
CA LYS A 113 29.79 20.50 -29.89
C LYS A 113 28.57 21.15 -30.51
N LEU A 114 28.68 22.42 -30.88
CA LEU A 114 27.63 23.21 -31.52
C LEU A 114 28.10 23.67 -32.87
N THR A 115 27.26 23.51 -33.88
CA THR A 115 27.43 24.02 -35.23
C THR A 115 26.38 25.13 -35.43
N VAL A 116 26.82 26.34 -35.64
CA VAL A 116 25.96 27.52 -35.77
C VAL A 116 26.17 28.21 -37.10
N HIS A 117 25.13 28.78 -37.63
CA HIS A 117 25.13 29.62 -38.81
C HIS A 117 24.70 31.04 -38.43
N ALA A 118 25.36 31.99 -38.98
CA ALA A 118 24.92 33.40 -38.93
C ALA A 118 25.19 34.09 -40.27
N GLU A 119 24.30 35.00 -40.61
CA GLU A 119 24.53 35.92 -41.73
C GLU A 119 25.51 37.01 -41.33
N VAL A 120 26.54 37.18 -42.12
CA VAL A 120 27.64 38.11 -41.89
C VAL A 120 27.62 39.18 -42.98
N ILE A 121 28.70 39.86 -43.21
CA ILE A 121 28.86 40.94 -44.17
C ILE A 121 28.32 40.55 -45.58
N GLY A 122 27.45 41.39 -46.12
CA GLY A 122 26.89 41.22 -47.46
C GLY A 122 25.88 40.08 -47.67
N GLY A 123 25.34 39.49 -46.55
CA GLY A 123 24.41 38.37 -46.62
C GLY A 123 25.05 36.98 -46.83
N THR A 124 26.37 36.90 -46.61
CA THR A 124 27.10 35.63 -46.66
C THR A 124 26.82 34.85 -45.38
N VAL A 125 26.48 33.56 -45.51
CA VAL A 125 26.25 32.65 -44.35
C VAL A 125 27.60 32.07 -43.92
N LEU A 126 28.02 32.34 -42.66
CA LEU A 126 29.19 31.73 -42.06
C LEU A 126 28.80 30.60 -41.16
N GLU A 127 29.41 29.43 -41.33
CA GLU A 127 29.29 28.30 -40.43
C GLU A 127 30.50 28.23 -39.49
N GLN A 128 30.23 28.10 -38.20
CA GLN A 128 31.27 27.94 -37.20
C GLN A 128 30.92 26.82 -36.22
N VAL A 129 31.93 26.00 -35.94
CA VAL A 129 31.85 24.91 -34.97
C VAL A 129 32.65 25.29 -33.73
N PHE A 130 32.03 25.18 -32.56
CA PHE A 130 32.70 25.39 -31.28
C PHE A 130 32.22 24.42 -30.24
N VAL A 131 32.96 24.31 -29.14
CA VAL A 131 32.65 23.41 -28.03
C VAL A 131 32.35 24.24 -26.80
N VAL A 132 31.24 23.92 -26.15
CA VAL A 132 30.86 24.50 -24.86
C VAL A 132 31.05 23.44 -23.77
N GLU A 133 31.72 23.82 -22.70
CA GLU A 133 31.97 23.01 -21.54
C GLU A 133 30.95 23.35 -20.46
N TYR A 134 30.20 22.36 -20.01
CA TYR A 134 29.27 22.50 -18.89
C TYR A 134 29.85 21.83 -17.66
N ILE A 135 29.96 22.59 -16.57
CA ILE A 135 30.38 22.09 -15.26
C ILE A 135 29.17 21.69 -14.47
N VAL A 136 29.12 20.41 -14.05
CA VAL A 136 28.03 19.86 -13.27
C VAL A 136 28.28 20.13 -11.78
N ASN A 137 27.55 21.09 -11.23
CA ASN A 137 27.58 21.41 -9.82
C ASN A 137 26.47 20.61 -9.07
N HIS A 138 26.84 20.08 -7.91
CA HIS A 138 25.87 19.43 -7.04
C HIS A 138 25.05 20.47 -6.28
N GLN A 139 23.75 20.38 -6.44
CA GLN A 139 22.78 21.14 -5.65
C GLN A 139 21.61 20.22 -5.34
N MET A 140 21.27 20.08 -4.07
CA MET A 140 20.12 19.32 -3.67
C MET A 140 18.84 20.04 -4.09
N CYS A 141 17.89 19.30 -4.71
CA CYS A 141 16.57 19.85 -5.02
C CYS A 141 15.78 20.04 -3.72
N GLU A 142 14.74 20.88 -3.78
CA GLU A 142 13.91 21.16 -2.61
C GLU A 142 13.27 19.88 -2.03
N ASP A 143 12.84 18.96 -2.88
CA ASP A 143 12.21 17.72 -2.43
C ASP A 143 13.20 16.82 -1.67
N CYS A 144 14.42 16.66 -2.20
CA CYS A 144 15.47 15.89 -1.50
C CYS A 144 15.94 16.60 -0.23
N HIS A 145 16.06 17.91 -0.25
CA HIS A 145 16.41 18.68 0.94
C HIS A 145 15.34 18.51 2.03
N ARG A 146 14.08 18.40 1.62
CA ARG A 146 12.96 18.15 2.52
C ARG A 146 12.96 16.72 3.05
N THR A 147 13.27 15.70 2.22
CA THR A 147 13.32 14.31 2.65
C THR A 147 14.47 13.99 3.59
N GLU A 148 15.59 14.68 3.48
CA GLU A 148 16.72 14.56 4.42
C GLU A 148 16.50 15.30 5.75
N ALA A 149 15.57 16.26 5.79
CA ALA A 149 15.22 16.92 7.05
C ALA A 149 14.53 15.91 7.98
N LYS A 150 15.06 15.74 9.19
CA LYS A 150 14.43 14.90 10.20
C LYS A 150 12.96 15.33 10.40
N ASP A 151 12.06 14.35 10.45
CA ASP A 151 10.61 14.53 10.67
C ASP A 151 9.89 15.37 9.59
N TYR A 152 10.42 15.42 8.37
CA TYR A 152 9.73 16.07 7.27
C TYR A 152 8.61 15.19 6.74
N TRP A 153 7.42 15.47 7.19
CA TRP A 153 6.19 14.92 6.63
C TRP A 153 5.13 16.02 6.51
N ARG A 154 4.31 15.95 5.47
CA ARG A 154 3.18 16.87 5.24
C ARG A 154 1.84 16.28 5.62
N ALA A 155 1.68 14.98 5.48
CA ALA A 155 0.45 14.30 5.82
C ALA A 155 0.73 13.09 6.72
N CYS A 156 -0.16 12.85 7.67
CA CYS A 156 -0.13 11.72 8.57
C CYS A 156 -1.48 11.01 8.51
N VAL A 157 -1.47 9.69 8.34
CA VAL A 157 -2.65 8.84 8.47
C VAL A 157 -2.51 8.06 9.76
N GLN A 158 -3.38 8.34 10.71
CA GLN A 158 -3.44 7.70 12.02
C GLN A 158 -4.54 6.65 11.98
N VAL A 159 -4.17 5.37 11.99
CA VAL A 159 -5.12 4.26 12.05
C VAL A 159 -5.29 3.85 13.50
N ARG A 160 -6.51 3.88 13.98
CA ARG A 160 -6.86 3.59 15.39
C ARG A 160 -7.97 2.55 15.48
N GLN A 161 -7.85 1.69 16.48
CA GLN A 161 -8.92 0.77 16.87
C GLN A 161 -8.97 0.67 18.39
N ARG A 162 -10.11 1.00 18.97
CA ARG A 162 -10.36 0.90 20.40
C ARG A 162 -10.94 -0.46 20.77
N ALA A 163 -10.25 -1.53 20.37
CA ALA A 163 -10.64 -2.90 20.70
C ALA A 163 -9.66 -3.52 21.69
N THR A 164 -10.15 -4.45 22.50
CA THR A 164 -9.35 -5.22 23.46
C THR A 164 -8.40 -6.21 22.80
N ASN A 165 -8.66 -6.57 21.54
CA ASN A 165 -7.89 -7.55 20.77
C ASN A 165 -7.35 -6.94 19.47
N LYS A 166 -6.05 -7.15 19.20
CA LYS A 166 -5.33 -6.59 18.05
C LYS A 166 -5.35 -7.45 16.78
N LYS A 167 -6.07 -8.56 16.74
CA LYS A 167 -6.11 -9.49 15.59
C LYS A 167 -6.50 -8.79 14.28
N THR A 168 -7.42 -7.83 14.35
CA THR A 168 -7.85 -7.03 13.19
C THR A 168 -6.70 -6.20 12.62
N PHE A 169 -5.79 -5.69 13.47
CA PHE A 169 -4.60 -4.97 13.00
C PHE A 169 -3.60 -5.88 12.31
N TYR A 170 -3.37 -7.09 12.81
CA TYR A 170 -2.49 -8.05 12.15
C TYR A 170 -3.03 -8.43 10.77
N TYR A 171 -4.35 -8.62 10.67
CA TYR A 171 -4.99 -8.84 9.37
C TYR A 171 -4.83 -7.64 8.42
N LEU A 172 -5.06 -6.43 8.91
CA LEU A 172 -4.87 -5.19 8.14
C LEU A 172 -3.42 -5.02 7.68
N GLU A 173 -2.44 -5.32 8.53
CA GLU A 173 -1.02 -5.28 8.19
C GLU A 173 -0.73 -6.16 6.97
N GLN A 174 -1.24 -7.39 6.96
CA GLN A 174 -1.03 -8.32 5.85
C GLN A 174 -1.70 -7.83 4.56
N LEU A 175 -2.87 -7.21 4.64
CA LEU A 175 -3.54 -6.62 3.48
C LEU A 175 -2.76 -5.42 2.91
N ILE A 176 -2.20 -4.57 3.77
CA ILE A 176 -1.35 -3.45 3.35
C ILE A 176 -0.10 -3.96 2.62
N LEU A 177 0.52 -5.04 3.12
CA LEU A 177 1.68 -5.67 2.48
C LEU A 177 1.32 -6.30 1.14
N LYS A 178 0.21 -7.05 1.07
CA LYS A 178 -0.25 -7.70 -0.16
C LYS A 178 -0.49 -6.70 -1.30
N HIS A 179 -1.14 -5.58 -0.99
CA HIS A 179 -1.47 -4.54 -1.96
C HIS A 179 -0.41 -3.45 -2.08
N LYS A 180 0.73 -3.61 -1.39
CA LYS A 180 1.85 -2.66 -1.40
C LYS A 180 1.44 -1.20 -1.11
N ALA A 181 0.38 -1.00 -0.31
CA ALA A 181 -0.17 0.31 -0.04
C ALA A 181 0.78 1.22 0.76
N HIS A 182 1.84 0.66 1.35
CA HIS A 182 2.86 1.37 2.12
C HIS A 182 4.03 1.91 1.30
N GLU A 183 4.14 1.62 -0.01
CA GLU A 183 5.31 1.99 -0.84
C GLU A 183 5.63 3.50 -0.85
N HIS A 184 4.62 4.35 -0.68
CA HIS A 184 4.79 5.81 -0.70
C HIS A 184 4.94 6.44 0.68
N THR A 185 5.12 5.65 1.74
CA THR A 185 5.29 6.16 3.09
C THR A 185 6.74 6.59 3.34
N LEU A 186 6.92 7.72 4.04
CA LEU A 186 8.23 8.16 4.53
C LEU A 186 8.66 7.39 5.78
N GLY A 187 7.69 6.98 6.58
CA GLY A 187 7.92 6.23 7.79
C GLY A 187 6.61 5.70 8.37
N ILE A 188 6.72 4.63 9.14
CA ILE A 188 5.59 3.99 9.82
C ILE A 188 5.98 3.87 11.28
N LYS A 189 5.10 4.33 12.18
CA LYS A 189 5.33 4.27 13.61
C LYS A 189 4.21 3.50 14.30
N PRO A 190 4.51 2.39 14.96
CA PRO A 190 3.53 1.68 15.76
C PRO A 190 3.24 2.44 17.06
N ILE A 191 1.97 2.46 17.44
CA ILE A 191 1.48 3.01 18.71
C ILE A 191 0.61 1.96 19.37
N HIS A 192 0.41 2.04 20.69
CA HIS A 192 -0.34 1.04 21.43
C HIS A 192 -1.73 0.74 20.84
N GLU A 193 -2.45 1.75 20.33
CA GLU A 193 -3.80 1.63 19.77
C GLU A 193 -3.83 1.61 18.24
N GLY A 194 -2.68 1.54 17.54
CA GLY A 194 -2.69 1.57 16.08
C GLY A 194 -1.35 1.84 15.42
N LEU A 195 -1.44 2.32 14.18
CA LEU A 195 -0.31 2.62 13.32
C LEU A 195 -0.41 4.05 12.78
N ASP A 196 0.71 4.75 12.75
CA ASP A 196 0.85 6.07 12.13
C ASP A 196 1.69 5.95 10.86
N PHE A 197 1.12 6.40 9.73
CA PHE A 197 1.79 6.42 8.44
C PHE A 197 2.09 7.87 8.05
N TYR A 198 3.35 8.17 7.74
CA TYR A 198 3.81 9.51 7.38
C TYR A 198 4.07 9.62 5.89
N TYR A 199 3.58 10.70 5.27
CA TYR A 199 3.65 10.94 3.84
C TYR A 199 4.22 12.32 3.52
N ALA A 200 4.96 12.41 2.39
CA ALA A 200 5.45 13.67 1.85
C ALA A 200 4.31 14.54 1.27
N ASN A 201 3.28 13.91 0.72
CA ASN A 201 2.18 14.58 0.01
C ASN A 201 0.82 14.17 0.56
N GLU A 202 -0.14 15.11 0.56
CA GLU A 202 -1.53 14.87 0.93
C GLU A 202 -2.21 13.83 0.02
N ALA A 203 -1.91 13.86 -1.29
CA ALA A 203 -2.52 12.96 -2.25
C ALA A 203 -2.19 11.47 -1.97
N ALA A 204 -0.95 11.17 -1.57
CA ALA A 204 -0.55 9.82 -1.19
C ALA A 204 -1.26 9.36 0.09
N ALA A 205 -1.40 10.26 1.07
CA ALA A 205 -2.16 9.98 2.29
C ALA A 205 -3.64 9.70 2.00
N ARG A 206 -4.27 10.46 1.09
CA ARG A 206 -5.67 10.21 0.67
C ARG A 206 -5.84 8.85 0.01
N LYS A 207 -4.92 8.44 -0.87
CA LYS A 207 -4.94 7.10 -1.47
C LYS A 207 -4.91 6.00 -0.42
N MET A 208 -4.11 6.18 0.64
CA MET A 208 -4.08 5.23 1.75
C MET A 208 -5.39 5.22 2.52
N VAL A 209 -6.03 6.37 2.78
CA VAL A 209 -7.34 6.44 3.42
C VAL A 209 -8.41 5.74 2.57
N ASP A 210 -8.43 6.00 1.26
CA ASP A 210 -9.37 5.36 0.33
C ASP A 210 -9.18 3.84 0.31
N PHE A 211 -7.93 3.37 0.31
CA PHE A 211 -7.61 1.94 0.44
C PHE A 211 -8.16 1.36 1.75
N LEU A 212 -7.93 2.01 2.88
CA LEU A 212 -8.43 1.55 4.19
C LEU A 212 -9.96 1.46 4.21
N MET A 213 -10.65 2.42 3.62
CA MET A 213 -12.11 2.43 3.54
C MET A 213 -12.69 1.33 2.65
N THR A 214 -11.93 0.86 1.64
CA THR A 214 -12.37 -0.27 0.80
C THR A 214 -12.13 -1.63 1.44
N VAL A 215 -11.11 -1.73 2.29
CA VAL A 215 -10.66 -3.01 2.88
C VAL A 215 -11.30 -3.29 4.23
N MET A 216 -11.51 -2.25 5.05
CA MET A 216 -11.99 -2.37 6.43
C MET A 216 -13.16 -1.44 6.70
N PRO A 217 -14.10 -1.82 7.60
CA PRO A 217 -15.19 -0.97 7.99
C PRO A 217 -14.66 0.12 8.93
N CYS A 218 -14.42 1.31 8.41
CA CYS A 218 -13.85 2.42 9.14
C CYS A 218 -14.55 3.75 8.80
N GLN A 219 -14.30 4.75 9.62
CA GLN A 219 -14.60 6.15 9.33
C GLN A 219 -13.35 6.97 9.47
N TYR A 220 -13.27 8.11 8.78
CA TYR A 220 -12.13 9.00 8.91
C TYR A 220 -12.55 10.43 9.20
N GLN A 221 -11.68 11.15 9.91
CA GLN A 221 -11.76 12.57 10.13
C GLN A 221 -10.50 13.23 9.58
N HIS A 222 -10.68 14.34 8.90
CA HIS A 222 -9.59 15.11 8.32
C HIS A 222 -9.38 16.41 9.09
N SER A 223 -8.15 16.68 9.50
CA SER A 223 -7.74 17.94 10.11
C SER A 223 -6.58 18.56 9.35
N LYS A 224 -6.57 19.89 9.30
CA LYS A 224 -5.57 20.70 8.62
C LYS A 224 -5.02 21.72 9.60
N ARG A 225 -3.69 21.71 9.79
CA ARG A 225 -2.99 22.64 10.68
C ARG A 225 -2.03 23.51 9.88
N LEU A 226 -2.16 24.83 10.01
CA LEU A 226 -1.20 25.77 9.46
C LEU A 226 0.11 25.73 10.28
N ILE A 227 1.25 25.54 9.63
CA ILE A 227 2.56 25.52 10.26
C ILE A 227 3.27 26.86 10.08
N SER A 228 3.31 27.34 8.84
CA SER A 228 3.93 28.62 8.50
C SER A 228 3.21 29.28 7.34
N HIS A 229 3.23 30.60 7.34
CA HIS A 229 2.76 31.46 6.27
C HIS A 229 3.87 32.45 5.92
N ASP A 230 4.22 32.49 4.66
CA ASP A 230 5.13 33.50 4.12
C ASP A 230 4.30 34.62 3.49
N CYS A 231 4.32 35.80 4.12
CA CYS A 231 3.53 36.96 3.68
C CYS A 231 4.03 37.56 2.35
N HIS A 232 5.30 37.34 1.98
CA HIS A 232 5.85 37.91 0.74
C HIS A 232 5.49 37.10 -0.50
N SER A 233 5.49 35.76 -0.36
CA SER A 233 5.18 34.85 -1.47
C SER A 233 3.75 34.30 -1.41
N ASN A 234 2.94 34.63 -0.39
CA ASN A 234 1.63 34.06 -0.11
C ASN A 234 1.64 32.52 -0.08
N LEU A 235 2.75 31.91 0.34
CA LEU A 235 2.88 30.48 0.48
C LEU A 235 2.44 30.03 1.88
N TYR A 236 1.55 29.06 1.92
CA TYR A 236 1.06 28.45 3.14
C TYR A 236 1.57 27.03 3.26
N ASN A 237 2.20 26.70 4.38
CA ASN A 237 2.60 25.32 4.69
C ASN A 237 1.61 24.71 5.68
N TYR A 238 0.94 23.66 5.24
CA TYR A 238 -0.01 22.93 6.06
C TYR A 238 0.51 21.53 6.39
N LYS A 239 0.18 21.05 7.58
CA LYS A 239 0.20 19.63 7.92
C LYS A 239 -1.23 19.11 7.92
N PHE A 240 -1.43 17.96 7.29
CA PHE A 240 -2.71 17.27 7.18
C PHE A 240 -2.68 16.04 8.07
N THR A 241 -3.72 15.82 8.84
CA THR A 241 -3.87 14.61 9.64
C THR A 241 -5.19 13.95 9.32
N PHE A 242 -5.13 12.71 8.92
CA PHE A 242 -6.28 11.84 8.70
C PHE A 242 -6.33 10.85 9.84
N CYS A 243 -7.33 10.96 10.70
CA CYS A 243 -7.59 9.98 11.74
C CYS A 243 -8.60 8.98 11.22
N VAL A 244 -8.18 7.74 10.99
CA VAL A 244 -9.01 6.62 10.53
C VAL A 244 -9.32 5.75 11.73
N GLU A 245 -10.59 5.67 12.09
CA GLU A 245 -11.08 4.84 13.19
C GLU A 245 -11.73 3.59 12.62
N ILE A 246 -11.16 2.43 12.95
CA ILE A 246 -11.71 1.12 12.59
C ILE A 246 -12.76 0.74 13.63
N VAL A 247 -13.78 0.01 13.18
CA VAL A 247 -14.83 -0.50 14.08
C VAL A 247 -14.21 -1.25 15.26
N PRO A 248 -14.57 -0.93 16.52
CA PRO A 248 -14.00 -1.51 17.74
C PRO A 248 -14.55 -2.92 18.02
N LEU A 249 -14.61 -3.76 17.01
CA LEU A 249 -15.04 -5.15 17.09
C LEU A 249 -13.91 -6.08 16.67
N SER A 250 -13.91 -7.27 17.20
CA SER A 250 -13.01 -8.35 16.79
C SER A 250 -13.80 -9.59 16.37
N LYS A 251 -13.18 -10.46 15.58
CA LYS A 251 -13.72 -11.81 15.31
C LYS A 251 -13.94 -12.51 16.63
N ASP A 252 -14.95 -13.34 16.71
CA ASP A 252 -15.35 -14.14 17.88
C ASP A 252 -15.95 -13.34 19.05
N SER A 253 -16.24 -12.04 18.87
CA SER A 253 -16.95 -11.22 19.87
C SER A 253 -18.47 -11.42 19.76
N VAL A 254 -19.16 -11.35 20.89
CA VAL A 254 -20.63 -11.30 20.94
C VAL A 254 -21.09 -9.85 21.01
N VAL A 255 -22.09 -9.50 20.23
CA VAL A 255 -22.67 -8.16 20.14
C VAL A 255 -24.18 -8.20 20.40
N CYS A 256 -24.72 -7.10 20.97
CA CYS A 256 -26.14 -6.91 21.12
C CYS A 256 -26.63 -5.78 20.23
N LEU A 257 -27.49 -6.11 19.29
CA LEU A 257 -28.07 -5.16 18.34
C LEU A 257 -29.31 -4.51 18.95
N SER A 258 -29.55 -3.24 18.55
CA SER A 258 -30.83 -2.63 18.85
C SER A 258 -31.94 -3.34 18.08
N ARG A 259 -33.15 -3.45 18.67
CA ARG A 259 -34.31 -4.12 18.02
C ARG A 259 -34.62 -3.53 16.63
N LYS A 260 -34.44 -2.22 16.42
CA LYS A 260 -34.63 -1.57 15.12
C LYS A 260 -33.63 -2.06 14.09
N LEU A 261 -32.36 -2.14 14.45
CA LEU A 261 -31.28 -2.62 13.57
C LEU A 261 -31.47 -4.12 13.26
N ALA A 262 -31.80 -4.93 14.25
CA ALA A 262 -32.08 -6.35 14.08
C ALA A 262 -33.24 -6.61 13.08
N GLN A 263 -34.31 -5.83 13.14
CA GLN A 263 -35.41 -5.88 12.17
C GLN A 263 -34.97 -5.46 10.77
N GLN A 264 -34.17 -4.41 10.62
CA GLN A 264 -33.63 -3.95 9.33
C GLN A 264 -32.71 -4.98 8.67
N LEU A 265 -31.98 -5.76 9.47
CA LEU A 265 -31.10 -6.83 9.01
C LEU A 265 -31.85 -8.16 8.71
N GLY A 266 -33.16 -8.13 8.55
CA GLY A 266 -33.96 -9.29 8.20
C GLY A 266 -34.48 -10.08 9.42
N GLY A 267 -34.71 -9.40 10.55
CA GLY A 267 -35.25 -10.00 11.76
C GLY A 267 -34.29 -10.96 12.47
N ILE A 268 -33.00 -10.68 12.40
CA ILE A 268 -31.95 -11.45 13.10
C ILE A 268 -32.14 -11.34 14.62
N ASN A 269 -31.66 -12.32 15.38
CA ASN A 269 -31.65 -12.23 16.82
C ASN A 269 -30.81 -10.99 17.26
N PRO A 270 -31.23 -10.21 18.26
CA PRO A 270 -30.43 -9.12 18.80
C PRO A 270 -29.06 -9.56 19.30
N ILE A 271 -28.92 -10.77 19.87
CA ILE A 271 -27.62 -11.30 20.28
C ILE A 271 -27.02 -12.07 19.11
N CYS A 272 -25.91 -11.60 18.61
CA CYS A 272 -25.19 -12.15 17.47
C CYS A 272 -23.71 -12.33 17.74
N LEU A 273 -23.08 -13.24 17.00
CA LEU A 273 -21.65 -13.45 17.01
C LEU A 273 -21.01 -12.76 15.78
N VAL A 274 -19.90 -12.04 15.99
CA VAL A 274 -19.07 -11.52 14.90
C VAL A 274 -18.19 -12.65 14.40
N TYR A 275 -18.53 -13.23 13.26
CA TYR A 275 -17.75 -14.35 12.73
C TYR A 275 -16.65 -13.91 11.75
N ARG A 276 -16.80 -12.74 11.13
CA ARG A 276 -15.81 -12.20 10.18
C ARG A 276 -15.90 -10.68 10.10
N ILE A 277 -14.74 -10.02 9.89
CA ILE A 277 -14.64 -8.59 9.60
C ILE A 277 -13.86 -8.45 8.30
N THR A 278 -14.52 -7.95 7.25
CA THR A 278 -13.93 -7.58 5.96
C THR A 278 -14.19 -6.10 5.72
N ASN A 279 -14.62 -5.70 4.55
CA ASN A 279 -15.15 -4.35 4.28
C ASN A 279 -16.49 -4.06 5.02
N ALA A 280 -17.14 -5.09 5.51
CA ALA A 280 -18.35 -5.05 6.35
C ALA A 280 -18.15 -5.92 7.58
N VAL A 281 -18.96 -5.71 8.60
CA VAL A 281 -19.04 -6.58 9.78
C VAL A 281 -20.05 -7.68 9.49
N HIS A 282 -19.59 -8.94 9.50
CA HIS A 282 -20.43 -10.10 9.27
C HIS A 282 -20.86 -10.69 10.60
N LEU A 283 -22.17 -10.74 10.81
CA LEU A 283 -22.81 -11.26 12.00
C LEU A 283 -23.49 -12.58 11.68
N ILE A 284 -23.45 -13.51 12.63
CA ILE A 284 -24.17 -14.77 12.57
C ILE A 284 -25.05 -14.93 13.81
N ASP A 285 -26.28 -15.34 13.60
CA ASP A 285 -27.16 -15.78 14.66
C ASP A 285 -26.93 -17.29 14.88
N PHE A 286 -26.45 -17.63 16.05
CA PHE A 286 -26.17 -19.02 16.44
C PHE A 286 -27.45 -19.87 16.66
N LEU A 287 -28.62 -19.24 16.81
CA LEU A 287 -29.92 -19.96 16.98
C LEU A 287 -30.56 -20.31 15.65
N SER A 288 -30.55 -19.36 14.68
CA SER A 288 -31.21 -19.55 13.38
C SER A 288 -30.24 -19.87 12.24
N GLY A 289 -28.94 -19.57 12.41
CA GLY A 289 -27.94 -19.67 11.37
C GLY A 289 -28.06 -18.59 10.32
N GLN A 290 -28.84 -17.54 10.61
CA GLN A 290 -28.98 -16.38 9.75
C GLN A 290 -27.70 -15.55 9.77
N ILE A 291 -27.24 -15.06 8.58
CA ILE A 291 -26.11 -14.17 8.42
C ILE A 291 -26.64 -12.79 8.09
N ALA A 292 -26.03 -11.79 8.68
CA ALA A 292 -26.26 -10.38 8.33
C ALA A 292 -24.93 -9.66 8.08
N GLU A 293 -24.94 -8.76 7.11
CA GLU A 293 -23.80 -7.90 6.79
C GLU A 293 -24.13 -6.47 7.19
N VAL A 294 -23.26 -5.89 8.02
CA VAL A 294 -23.38 -4.50 8.48
C VAL A 294 -22.28 -3.70 7.81
N SER A 295 -22.67 -2.84 6.86
CA SER A 295 -21.73 -1.92 6.21
C SER A 295 -21.21 -0.86 7.19
N SER A 296 -20.05 -0.29 6.89
CA SER A 296 -19.43 0.77 7.70
C SER A 296 -20.42 1.92 7.98
N THR A 297 -21.16 2.38 6.98
CA THR A 297 -22.14 3.47 7.13
C THR A 297 -23.30 3.14 8.06
N VAL A 298 -23.78 1.88 8.03
CA VAL A 298 -24.85 1.42 8.91
C VAL A 298 -24.34 1.28 10.35
N TYR A 299 -23.13 0.75 10.51
CA TYR A 299 -22.51 0.62 11.83
C TYR A 299 -22.35 1.98 12.53
N TRP A 300 -21.75 2.98 11.83
CA TRP A 300 -21.50 4.31 12.43
C TRP A 300 -22.76 5.13 12.70
N ARG A 301 -23.90 4.76 12.07
CA ARG A 301 -25.23 5.34 12.42
C ARG A 301 -25.86 4.67 13.64
N ASN A 302 -25.58 3.39 13.86
CA ASN A 302 -26.18 2.59 14.92
C ASN A 302 -25.06 1.86 15.69
N ASN A 303 -24.21 2.63 16.36
CA ASN A 303 -23.08 2.07 17.08
C ASN A 303 -23.49 1.01 18.08
N PHE A 304 -22.82 -0.12 18.06
CA PHE A 304 -22.93 -1.16 19.05
C PHE A 304 -21.53 -1.69 19.40
N ASN A 305 -21.36 -2.14 20.64
CA ASN A 305 -20.09 -2.63 21.16
C ASN A 305 -20.15 -4.13 21.41
N SER A 306 -18.98 -4.75 21.59
CA SER A 306 -18.91 -6.13 22.05
C SER A 306 -19.38 -6.22 23.50
N ILE A 307 -20.20 -7.24 23.78
CA ILE A 307 -20.65 -7.56 25.13
C ILE A 307 -19.63 -8.46 25.81
N CYS A 308 -19.10 -9.43 25.05
CA CYS A 308 -18.11 -10.39 25.53
C CYS A 308 -16.90 -10.34 24.59
N ASP A 309 -15.72 -10.30 25.20
CA ASP A 309 -14.45 -10.26 24.49
C ASP A 309 -13.81 -11.67 24.40
N PRO A 310 -13.01 -11.96 23.36
CA PRO A 310 -12.35 -13.26 23.23
C PRO A 310 -11.50 -13.71 24.42
N LYS A 311 -11.11 -12.78 25.29
CA LYS A 311 -10.38 -13.09 26.55
C LYS A 311 -11.23 -13.80 27.61
N GLN A 312 -12.57 -13.70 27.50
CA GLN A 312 -13.52 -14.29 28.44
C GLN A 312 -14.00 -15.68 28.02
N LEU A 313 -13.43 -16.24 26.96
CA LEU A 313 -13.79 -17.57 26.49
C LEU A 313 -13.45 -18.64 27.52
N THR A 314 -14.42 -19.49 27.80
CA THR A 314 -14.30 -20.67 28.68
C THR A 314 -14.32 -21.94 27.84
N GLU A 315 -13.63 -22.98 28.33
CA GLU A 315 -13.60 -24.29 27.66
C GLU A 315 -14.75 -25.18 28.14
N TYR A 316 -15.43 -25.78 27.15
CA TYR A 316 -16.49 -26.74 27.33
C TYR A 316 -16.18 -28.04 26.59
N ILE A 317 -16.69 -29.16 27.06
CA ILE A 317 -16.64 -30.45 26.41
C ILE A 317 -18.02 -30.78 25.88
N VAL A 318 -18.11 -31.21 24.63
CA VAL A 318 -19.33 -31.60 23.98
C VAL A 318 -19.64 -33.05 24.39
N MET A 319 -20.70 -33.24 25.15
CA MET A 319 -21.15 -34.58 25.56
C MET A 319 -21.94 -35.25 24.43
N ASP A 320 -22.89 -34.53 23.85
CA ASP A 320 -23.67 -34.99 22.72
C ASP A 320 -24.03 -33.83 21.78
N ILE A 321 -24.31 -34.14 20.50
CA ILE A 321 -24.68 -33.17 19.49
C ILE A 321 -25.68 -33.74 18.49
N GLU A 322 -26.80 -33.04 18.31
CA GLU A 322 -27.85 -33.42 17.36
C GLU A 322 -28.00 -32.32 16.27
N PRO A 323 -27.61 -32.59 15.02
CA PRO A 323 -27.79 -31.63 13.94
C PRO A 323 -29.26 -31.50 13.54
N ILE A 324 -29.75 -30.25 13.50
CA ILE A 324 -31.13 -29.94 13.11
C ILE A 324 -31.26 -30.04 11.60
N LYS A 325 -32.14 -30.91 11.10
CA LYS A 325 -32.40 -31.11 9.68
C LYS A 325 -33.06 -29.88 9.06
N TYR A 326 -32.73 -29.57 7.80
CA TYR A 326 -33.30 -28.41 7.06
C TYR A 326 -34.85 -28.40 7.06
N LYS A 327 -35.52 -29.56 7.07
CA LYS A 327 -36.99 -29.70 7.10
C LYS A 327 -37.60 -29.18 8.39
N ASP A 328 -36.86 -29.21 9.48
CA ASP A 328 -37.34 -28.84 10.82
C ASP A 328 -37.09 -27.37 11.15
N ARG A 329 -36.46 -26.65 10.26
CA ARG A 329 -36.21 -25.19 10.41
C ARG A 329 -37.47 -24.40 10.09
N LYS A 330 -37.96 -23.63 11.05
CA LYS A 330 -39.05 -22.67 10.83
C LYS A 330 -38.50 -21.45 10.08
N ILE A 331 -38.90 -21.27 8.82
CA ILE A 331 -38.56 -20.09 8.01
C ILE A 331 -39.72 -19.10 8.12
N PHE A 332 -39.42 -17.87 8.49
CA PHE A 332 -40.41 -16.82 8.61
C PHE A 332 -40.36 -15.85 7.37
N PRO A 333 -41.52 -15.33 6.94
CA PRO A 333 -41.55 -14.33 5.87
C PRO A 333 -40.70 -13.09 6.26
N GLY A 334 -39.78 -12.67 5.38
CA GLY A 334 -38.87 -11.56 5.65
C GLY A 334 -37.59 -11.91 6.40
N GLN A 335 -37.34 -13.18 6.66
CA GLN A 335 -36.11 -13.68 7.25
C GLN A 335 -34.93 -13.39 6.30
N GLY A 336 -33.81 -12.96 6.83
CA GLY A 336 -32.57 -12.71 6.07
C GLY A 336 -31.92 -14.02 5.58
N THR A 337 -30.74 -13.84 4.93
CA THR A 337 -30.00 -14.96 4.33
C THR A 337 -29.50 -15.95 5.39
N ILE A 338 -29.76 -17.24 5.19
CA ILE A 338 -29.28 -18.33 6.05
C ILE A 338 -27.95 -18.84 5.47
N SER A 339 -26.99 -19.09 6.34
CA SER A 339 -25.71 -19.68 5.94
C SER A 339 -25.85 -21.12 5.46
N ASN A 340 -25.31 -21.42 4.29
CA ASN A 340 -25.22 -22.81 3.81
C ASN A 340 -24.00 -23.54 4.41
N LYS A 341 -23.00 -22.82 4.93
CA LYS A 341 -21.79 -23.39 5.52
C LYS A 341 -22.02 -23.87 6.94
N HIS A 342 -22.85 -23.15 7.71
CA HIS A 342 -23.09 -23.45 9.13
C HIS A 342 -24.32 -24.31 9.31
N ILE A 343 -24.13 -25.44 9.97
CA ILE A 343 -25.23 -26.33 10.32
C ILE A 343 -25.62 -26.09 11.78
N ILE A 344 -26.89 -25.82 12.01
CA ILE A 344 -27.40 -25.63 13.36
C ILE A 344 -27.53 -27.00 14.02
N ALA A 345 -27.09 -27.09 15.26
CA ALA A 345 -27.22 -28.29 16.08
C ALA A 345 -27.57 -27.92 17.52
N ASP A 346 -28.29 -28.79 18.17
CA ASP A 346 -28.48 -28.75 19.60
C ASP A 346 -27.34 -29.54 20.26
N ALA A 347 -26.65 -28.95 21.23
CA ALA A 347 -25.47 -29.51 21.88
C ALA A 347 -25.65 -29.53 23.41
N TRP A 348 -25.18 -30.58 24.01
CA TRP A 348 -25.13 -30.75 25.47
C TRP A 348 -23.68 -30.63 25.91
N LEU A 349 -23.43 -29.67 26.81
CA LEU A 349 -22.10 -29.20 27.18
C LEU A 349 -21.84 -29.32 28.67
N VAL A 350 -20.62 -29.62 29.04
CA VAL A 350 -20.11 -29.53 30.41
C VAL A 350 -18.87 -28.65 30.45
N LYS A 351 -18.71 -27.79 31.46
CA LYS A 351 -17.49 -27.03 31.64
C LYS A 351 -16.30 -27.96 31.84
N ALA A 352 -15.20 -27.74 31.15
CA ALA A 352 -13.99 -28.57 31.28
C ALA A 352 -13.45 -28.63 32.71
N SER A 353 -13.62 -27.54 33.48
CA SER A 353 -13.22 -27.46 34.91
C SER A 353 -14.11 -28.22 35.86
N GLU A 354 -15.33 -28.55 35.46
CA GLU A 354 -16.33 -29.23 36.30
C GLU A 354 -16.49 -30.72 35.94
N LEU A 355 -15.80 -31.18 34.89
CA LEU A 355 -15.86 -32.57 34.44
C LEU A 355 -15.42 -33.53 35.57
N GLY A 356 -16.25 -34.50 35.86
CA GLY A 356 -16.04 -35.43 36.94
C GLY A 356 -16.41 -34.97 38.36
N ILE A 357 -16.86 -33.70 38.51
CA ILE A 357 -17.37 -33.15 39.77
C ILE A 357 -18.85 -32.87 39.66
N ASN A 358 -19.27 -32.18 38.63
CA ASN A 358 -20.65 -31.83 38.34
C ASN A 358 -20.93 -32.00 36.85
N ASP A 359 -21.31 -33.20 36.46
CA ASP A 359 -21.53 -33.60 35.06
C ASP A 359 -22.95 -33.25 34.57
N ASN A 360 -23.60 -32.23 35.13
CA ASN A 360 -24.91 -31.80 34.65
C ASN A 360 -24.76 -31.10 33.28
N PRO A 361 -25.27 -31.71 32.19
CA PRO A 361 -25.12 -31.13 30.87
C PRO A 361 -26.01 -29.90 30.72
N THR A 362 -25.45 -28.81 30.24
CA THR A 362 -26.20 -27.62 29.85
C THR A 362 -26.52 -27.69 28.35
N HIS A 363 -27.83 -27.56 28.03
CA HIS A 363 -28.27 -27.55 26.64
C HIS A 363 -28.05 -26.18 26.00
N THR A 364 -27.48 -26.15 24.79
CA THR A 364 -27.38 -24.94 24.00
C THR A 364 -27.47 -25.22 22.50
N ARG A 365 -27.92 -24.23 21.74
CA ARG A 365 -27.96 -24.30 20.28
C ARG A 365 -26.74 -23.65 19.69
N THR A 366 -26.14 -24.28 18.67
CA THR A 366 -24.92 -23.81 18.04
C THR A 366 -24.99 -23.87 16.51
N HIS A 367 -24.22 -22.99 15.86
CA HIS A 367 -24.02 -22.97 14.41
C HIS A 367 -22.89 -23.91 13.95
N LEU A 368 -22.15 -24.52 14.86
CA LEU A 368 -20.95 -25.34 14.60
C LEU A 368 -21.25 -26.83 14.35
N GLY A 369 -22.49 -27.21 14.11
CA GLY A 369 -22.89 -28.60 13.93
C GLY A 369 -22.22 -29.37 12.78
N HIS A 370 -21.51 -28.64 11.88
CA HIS A 370 -20.74 -29.25 10.78
C HIS A 370 -19.32 -29.67 11.18
N ILE A 371 -18.78 -29.16 12.31
CA ILE A 371 -17.40 -29.39 12.74
C ILE A 371 -17.32 -30.23 14.00
N LEU A 372 -18.32 -30.09 14.90
CA LEU A 372 -18.29 -30.66 16.22
C LEU A 372 -18.70 -32.14 16.23
N LYS A 373 -18.01 -32.88 17.09
CA LYS A 373 -18.31 -34.28 17.40
C LYS A 373 -18.41 -34.46 18.92
N PRO A 374 -19.14 -35.47 19.42
CA PRO A 374 -19.11 -35.80 20.83
C PRO A 374 -17.67 -36.08 21.32
N GLY A 375 -17.31 -35.51 22.46
CA GLY A 375 -15.97 -35.58 23.04
C GLY A 375 -15.02 -34.41 22.63
N ASP A 376 -15.42 -33.54 21.70
CA ASP A 376 -14.63 -32.40 21.31
C ASP A 376 -14.63 -31.29 22.38
N SER A 377 -13.48 -30.61 22.53
CA SER A 377 -13.38 -29.36 23.31
C SER A 377 -13.77 -28.15 22.47
N VAL A 378 -14.53 -27.24 23.06
CA VAL A 378 -15.07 -26.04 22.43
C VAL A 378 -14.89 -24.84 23.32
N LEU A 379 -14.69 -23.67 22.72
CA LEU A 379 -14.67 -22.38 23.43
C LEU A 379 -16.03 -21.70 23.31
N GLY A 380 -16.54 -21.21 24.42
CA GLY A 380 -17.81 -20.50 24.49
C GLY A 380 -17.84 -19.45 25.58
N TYR A 381 -18.90 -18.64 25.56
CA TYR A 381 -19.19 -17.63 26.57
C TYR A 381 -20.34 -18.09 27.47
N ALA A 382 -20.14 -17.99 28.78
CA ALA A 382 -21.21 -18.16 29.76
C ALA A 382 -21.89 -16.78 29.98
N LEU A 383 -23.02 -16.53 29.31
CA LEU A 383 -23.72 -15.25 29.45
C LEU A 383 -24.39 -15.08 30.81
N LYS A 384 -24.88 -16.15 31.37
CA LYS A 384 -25.59 -16.16 32.65
C LYS A 384 -24.70 -15.78 33.84
N ASP A 385 -23.42 -16.15 33.74
CA ASP A 385 -22.43 -15.89 34.79
C ASP A 385 -21.63 -14.57 34.54
N SER A 386 -21.89 -13.86 33.43
CA SER A 386 -21.15 -12.66 33.05
C SER A 386 -21.89 -11.38 33.45
N ASN A 387 -21.15 -10.40 33.95
CA ASN A 387 -21.69 -9.07 34.24
C ASN A 387 -21.63 -8.22 32.95
N ILE A 388 -22.81 -8.04 32.33
CA ILE A 388 -22.95 -7.32 31.05
C ILE A 388 -23.62 -5.98 31.30
N ASN A 389 -22.93 -4.90 30.97
CA ASN A 389 -23.46 -3.55 31.06
C ASN A 389 -23.73 -3.00 29.65
N ASP A 390 -24.84 -3.39 29.04
CA ASP A 390 -25.28 -2.88 27.74
C ASP A 390 -26.76 -2.51 27.74
N ILE A 391 -27.08 -1.30 27.27
CA ILE A 391 -28.45 -0.75 27.28
C ILE A 391 -29.41 -1.58 26.41
N ASN A 392 -28.92 -2.21 25.34
CA ASN A 392 -29.73 -3.03 24.47
C ASN A 392 -29.96 -4.41 25.08
N PHE A 393 -28.97 -4.94 25.79
CA PHE A 393 -29.04 -6.21 26.48
C PHE A 393 -30.07 -6.18 27.64
N ASP A 394 -30.09 -5.09 28.43
CA ASP A 394 -31.05 -4.91 29.53
C ASP A 394 -32.52 -4.87 29.08
N LYS A 395 -32.76 -4.56 27.79
CA LYS A 395 -34.13 -4.54 27.20
C LYS A 395 -34.60 -5.89 26.66
N LEU A 396 -33.76 -6.93 26.71
CA LEU A 396 -34.11 -8.27 26.25
C LEU A 396 -34.86 -9.02 27.35
N ASN A 397 -35.69 -9.97 26.92
CA ASN A 397 -36.34 -10.87 27.83
C ASN A 397 -35.34 -11.93 28.29
N GLU A 398 -35.31 -12.27 29.56
CA GLU A 398 -34.41 -13.28 30.14
C GLU A 398 -34.57 -14.65 29.44
N ASP A 399 -35.78 -15.06 29.08
CA ASP A 399 -36.06 -16.30 28.38
C ASP A 399 -35.47 -16.38 26.95
N SER A 400 -35.09 -15.21 26.36
CA SER A 400 -34.49 -15.17 25.03
C SER A 400 -32.97 -15.19 25.04
N ILE A 401 -32.35 -15.14 26.22
CA ILE A 401 -30.91 -15.14 26.40
C ILE A 401 -30.41 -16.57 26.57
N PRO A 402 -29.53 -17.10 25.74
CA PRO A 402 -28.93 -18.41 25.92
C PRO A 402 -27.96 -18.44 27.11
N ASP A 403 -27.90 -19.53 27.83
CA ASP A 403 -26.96 -19.70 28.94
C ASP A 403 -25.49 -19.65 28.44
N ILE A 404 -25.24 -20.37 27.32
CA ILE A 404 -23.90 -20.50 26.74
C ILE A 404 -23.95 -20.22 25.23
N ILE A 405 -23.01 -19.46 24.70
CA ILE A 405 -22.81 -19.28 23.25
C ILE A 405 -21.49 -19.91 22.83
N LEU A 406 -21.52 -20.91 21.97
CA LEU A 406 -20.35 -21.54 21.40
C LEU A 406 -19.78 -20.68 20.26
N VAL A 407 -18.46 -20.49 20.25
CA VAL A 407 -17.77 -19.63 19.29
C VAL A 407 -16.94 -20.43 18.31
N LYS A 408 -16.07 -21.31 18.80
CA LYS A 408 -15.15 -22.09 17.97
C LYS A 408 -14.73 -23.41 18.61
N LYS A 409 -14.32 -24.39 17.80
CA LYS A 409 -13.67 -25.61 18.25
C LYS A 409 -12.31 -25.31 18.85
N PHE A 410 -11.96 -26.00 19.92
CA PHE A 410 -10.69 -25.82 20.61
C PHE A 410 -9.74 -26.98 20.29
N TYR A 411 -8.60 -26.64 19.69
CA TYR A 411 -7.55 -27.60 19.33
C TYR A 411 -6.36 -27.55 20.32
N GLY A 412 -6.63 -27.17 21.58
CA GLY A 412 -5.66 -26.60 22.49
C GLY A 412 -4.70 -27.53 23.20
N HIS A 413 -4.95 -28.84 23.25
CA HIS A 413 -4.08 -29.75 24.00
C HIS A 413 -2.66 -29.87 23.43
N ASN A 414 -2.44 -29.54 22.14
CA ASN A 414 -1.18 -29.61 21.44
C ASN A 414 -0.67 -28.26 20.90
N LYS A 415 -1.09 -27.13 21.48
CA LYS A 415 -0.70 -25.77 20.99
C LYS A 415 0.83 -25.59 20.87
N ALA A 416 1.58 -26.08 21.84
CA ALA A 416 3.04 -25.96 21.81
C ALA A 416 3.68 -26.80 20.70
N ALA A 417 3.20 -28.01 20.46
CA ALA A 417 3.65 -28.87 19.38
C ALA A 417 3.28 -28.29 18.01
N ARG A 418 2.04 -27.80 17.86
CA ARG A 418 1.54 -27.12 16.65
C ARG A 418 2.42 -25.91 16.29
N ARG A 419 2.74 -25.05 17.26
CA ARG A 419 3.60 -23.86 17.05
C ARG A 419 5.03 -24.23 16.67
N LYS A 420 5.58 -25.31 17.22
CA LYS A 420 6.91 -25.83 16.83
C LYS A 420 6.89 -26.40 15.42
N ALA A 421 5.85 -27.11 15.03
CA ALA A 421 5.71 -27.71 13.71
C ALA A 421 5.42 -26.69 12.59
N ARG A 422 5.04 -25.45 12.92
CA ARG A 422 4.77 -24.40 11.95
C ARG A 422 5.99 -24.05 11.14
N VAL A 423 5.98 -24.33 9.83
CA VAL A 423 7.08 -24.11 8.87
C VAL A 423 6.93 -22.84 8.04
N TRP A 424 5.89 -22.05 8.32
CA TRP A 424 5.57 -20.82 7.60
C TRP A 424 5.65 -19.60 8.52
N LYS A 425 5.83 -18.43 7.91
CA LYS A 425 5.88 -17.13 8.58
C LYS A 425 5.16 -16.07 7.77
N LEU A 426 4.77 -14.98 8.44
CA LEU A 426 4.28 -13.76 7.80
C LEU A 426 5.40 -12.72 7.75
N LYS A 427 5.33 -11.82 6.78
CA LYS A 427 6.18 -10.61 6.74
C LYS A 427 5.54 -9.50 7.58
N HIS A 428 6.36 -8.68 8.19
CA HIS A 428 5.95 -7.48 8.92
C HIS A 428 6.32 -6.22 8.14
N ILE A 429 5.58 -5.13 8.34
CA ILE A 429 5.83 -3.86 7.66
C ILE A 429 7.15 -3.24 8.15
N THR A 430 7.43 -3.30 9.45
CA THR A 430 8.67 -2.79 10.06
C THR A 430 9.11 -3.72 11.19
N ASP A 431 10.42 -3.69 11.51
CA ASP A 431 10.98 -4.48 12.61
C ASP A 431 10.40 -4.09 13.98
N GLU A 432 9.99 -2.81 14.14
CA GLU A 432 9.32 -2.35 15.36
C GLU A 432 7.94 -3.00 15.54
N VAL A 433 7.18 -3.19 14.45
CA VAL A 433 5.89 -3.90 14.49
C VAL A 433 6.13 -5.39 14.75
N ALA A 434 7.18 -5.98 14.16
CA ALA A 434 7.56 -7.37 14.40
C ALA A 434 7.88 -7.63 15.88
N SER A 435 8.65 -6.76 16.53
CA SER A 435 8.99 -6.91 17.95
C SER A 435 7.78 -6.82 18.87
N MET A 436 6.84 -5.89 18.56
CA MET A 436 5.60 -5.78 19.33
C MET A 436 4.65 -6.97 19.15
N SER A 437 4.67 -7.64 17.99
CA SER A 437 3.79 -8.77 17.68
C SER A 437 4.28 -10.09 18.27
N THR A 438 5.60 -10.34 18.26
CA THR A 438 6.17 -11.61 18.73
C THR A 438 5.97 -11.86 20.22
N GLU A 439 5.87 -10.83 21.03
CA GLU A 439 5.65 -10.94 22.48
C GLU A 439 4.18 -11.19 22.85
N ASN A 440 3.24 -11.00 21.90
CA ASN A 440 1.81 -11.05 22.20
C ASN A 440 1.19 -12.44 21.92
N ASN A 441 0.50 -13.00 22.92
CA ASN A 441 -0.33 -14.21 22.74
C ASN A 441 -1.41 -14.03 21.65
N GLU A 442 -1.93 -12.82 21.45
CA GLU A 442 -2.93 -12.48 20.45
C GLU A 442 -2.42 -12.70 19.01
N TYR A 443 -1.13 -12.46 18.75
CA TYR A 443 -0.51 -12.75 17.46
C TYR A 443 -0.46 -14.25 17.18
N ASN A 444 -0.08 -15.03 18.19
CA ASN A 444 -0.08 -16.49 18.06
C ASN A 444 -1.48 -17.06 17.82
N GLU A 445 -2.50 -16.50 18.46
CA GLU A 445 -3.91 -16.86 18.21
C GLU A 445 -4.35 -16.45 16.79
N PHE A 446 -3.88 -15.33 16.28
CA PHE A 446 -4.10 -14.92 14.88
C PHE A 446 -3.49 -15.92 13.90
N LEU A 447 -2.27 -16.39 14.17
CA LEU A 447 -1.62 -17.42 13.35
C LEU A 447 -2.38 -18.76 13.41
N ASP A 448 -2.90 -19.15 14.60
CA ASP A 448 -3.72 -20.33 14.77
C ASP A 448 -5.04 -20.21 13.96
N GLU A 449 -5.67 -19.04 13.94
CA GLU A 449 -6.88 -18.76 13.14
C GLU A 449 -6.63 -18.80 11.63
N LEU A 450 -5.45 -18.36 11.17
CA LEU A 450 -5.07 -18.49 9.76
C LEU A 450 -4.94 -19.96 9.32
N GLU A 451 -4.49 -20.84 10.21
CA GLU A 451 -4.46 -22.29 9.93
C GLU A 451 -5.86 -22.89 9.84
N GLU A 452 -6.81 -22.38 10.63
CA GLU A 452 -8.18 -22.88 10.72
C GLU A 452 -9.08 -22.37 9.58
N ASP A 453 -8.90 -21.13 9.12
CA ASP A 453 -9.79 -20.48 8.15
C ASP A 453 -9.14 -20.29 6.78
N PRO A 454 -9.44 -21.14 5.78
CA PRO A 454 -8.90 -21.04 4.44
C PRO A 454 -9.34 -19.76 3.70
N GLU A 455 -10.50 -19.19 4.03
CA GLU A 455 -10.98 -17.96 3.38
C GLU A 455 -10.16 -16.74 3.81
N MET A 456 -9.66 -16.71 5.05
CA MET A 456 -8.73 -15.65 5.49
C MET A 456 -7.39 -15.77 4.79
N ARG A 457 -6.89 -16.98 4.56
CA ARG A 457 -5.61 -17.23 3.90
C ARG A 457 -5.56 -16.72 2.46
N GLN A 458 -6.66 -16.80 1.71
CA GLN A 458 -6.71 -16.30 0.31
C GLN A 458 -6.31 -14.84 0.16
N ASN A 459 -6.48 -14.05 1.22
CA ASN A 459 -6.18 -12.62 1.21
C ASN A 459 -4.82 -12.26 1.84
N ILE A 460 -4.01 -13.25 2.22
CA ILE A 460 -2.74 -13.05 2.91
C ILE A 460 -1.63 -13.81 2.18
N ASN A 461 -0.46 -13.19 2.04
CA ASN A 461 0.72 -13.85 1.52
C ASN A 461 1.44 -14.60 2.65
N ILE A 462 1.53 -15.91 2.52
CA ILE A 462 2.17 -16.78 3.49
C ILE A 462 3.49 -17.24 2.90
N PHE A 463 4.58 -17.07 3.66
CA PHE A 463 5.93 -17.38 3.22
C PHE A 463 6.47 -18.59 3.97
N ARG A 464 7.28 -19.41 3.28
CA ARG A 464 8.00 -20.48 3.91
C ARG A 464 9.08 -19.93 4.84
N ASP A 465 9.23 -20.51 6.02
CA ASP A 465 10.34 -20.21 6.92
C ASP A 465 11.56 -21.06 6.57
N VAL A 466 12.51 -20.46 5.86
CA VAL A 466 13.75 -21.13 5.40
C VAL A 466 14.61 -21.65 6.55
N GLN A 467 14.46 -21.07 7.75
CA GLN A 467 15.24 -21.47 8.93
C GLN A 467 14.70 -22.76 9.58
N LYS A 468 13.45 -23.16 9.27
CA LYS A 468 12.82 -24.35 9.84
C LYS A 468 12.86 -25.52 8.87
N HIS A 469 13.29 -26.66 9.38
CA HIS A 469 13.24 -27.92 8.63
C HIS A 469 11.80 -28.44 8.58
N ILE A 470 11.39 -28.98 7.44
CA ILE A 470 10.09 -29.64 7.30
C ILE A 470 10.18 -30.94 8.10
N PRO A 471 9.34 -31.15 9.12
CA PRO A 471 9.34 -32.41 9.85
C PRO A 471 8.92 -33.54 8.92
N VAL A 472 9.76 -34.54 8.79
CA VAL A 472 9.49 -35.74 7.96
C VAL A 472 8.44 -36.64 8.64
N ASP A 473 8.41 -36.63 9.98
CA ASP A 473 7.48 -37.40 10.78
C ASP A 473 6.35 -36.51 11.31
N THR A 474 5.18 -36.61 10.68
CA THR A 474 3.94 -35.97 11.11
C THR A 474 3.11 -36.83 12.09
N SER A 475 3.68 -37.90 12.60
CA SER A 475 2.98 -38.88 13.44
C SER A 475 2.53 -38.36 14.82
N GLU A 476 3.06 -37.24 15.27
CA GLU A 476 2.69 -36.62 16.55
C GLU A 476 1.56 -35.59 16.45
N ILE A 477 1.11 -35.25 15.24
CA ILE A 477 0.08 -34.23 15.04
C ILE A 477 -1.23 -34.92 14.68
N ASP A 478 -2.28 -34.62 15.43
CA ASP A 478 -3.63 -35.10 15.18
C ASP A 478 -4.07 -34.71 13.76
N PRO A 479 -4.45 -35.67 12.88
CA PRO A 479 -4.88 -35.40 11.50
C PRO A 479 -6.13 -34.52 11.42
N SER A 480 -6.85 -34.31 12.51
CA SER A 480 -8.02 -33.45 12.59
C SER A 480 -7.64 -31.95 12.66
N ILE A 481 -6.37 -31.60 12.89
CA ILE A 481 -5.91 -30.21 13.00
C ILE A 481 -5.65 -29.65 11.60
N PRO A 482 -6.28 -28.54 11.21
CA PRO A 482 -6.02 -27.89 9.93
C PRO A 482 -4.55 -27.44 9.79
N GLN A 483 -3.91 -27.78 8.68
CA GLN A 483 -2.54 -27.36 8.36
C GLN A 483 -2.53 -26.61 7.02
N ILE A 484 -1.56 -25.70 6.88
CA ILE A 484 -1.31 -25.01 5.62
C ILE A 484 -0.46 -25.93 4.73
N THR A 485 -0.90 -26.14 3.49
CA THR A 485 -0.17 -26.95 2.52
C THR A 485 1.07 -26.23 1.99
N LEU A 486 2.06 -26.97 1.52
CA LEU A 486 3.26 -26.39 0.92
C LEU A 486 2.96 -25.58 -0.35
N GLU A 487 1.89 -25.92 -1.06
CA GLU A 487 1.43 -25.21 -2.26
C GLU A 487 0.86 -23.82 -1.94
N GLU A 488 0.34 -23.62 -0.73
CA GLU A 488 -0.16 -22.32 -0.27
C GLU A 488 0.96 -21.38 0.22
N MET A 489 2.20 -21.90 0.39
CA MET A 489 3.34 -21.11 0.85
C MET A 489 4.04 -20.49 -0.35
N LEU A 490 4.07 -19.16 -0.39
CA LEU A 490 4.87 -18.44 -1.37
C LEU A 490 6.34 -18.55 -1.00
N ASP A 491 7.14 -19.12 -1.89
CA ASP A 491 8.58 -19.00 -1.78
C ASP A 491 8.99 -17.53 -2.00
N ASP A 492 10.07 -17.10 -1.33
CA ASP A 492 10.66 -15.76 -1.51
C ASP A 492 11.32 -15.62 -2.91
N LEU A 493 10.75 -16.22 -3.94
CA LEU A 493 11.17 -16.03 -5.32
C LEU A 493 10.80 -14.58 -5.70
N VAL A 494 11.79 -13.72 -5.60
CA VAL A 494 11.76 -12.42 -6.27
C VAL A 494 11.86 -12.74 -7.76
N ILE A 495 10.75 -12.70 -8.44
CA ILE A 495 10.76 -12.60 -9.90
C ILE A 495 11.19 -11.17 -10.17
N GLU A 496 12.48 -10.95 -10.39
CA GLU A 496 13.00 -9.73 -10.99
C GLU A 496 12.61 -9.80 -12.48
N ASP A 497 11.56 -9.03 -12.85
CA ASP A 497 11.26 -8.72 -14.24
C ASP A 497 12.14 -7.57 -14.74
#